data_71321802a80f65faae66339d6e08a498
#
_entry.id   71321802a80f65faae66339d6e08a498
#
_cell.length_a   1.000
_cell.length_b   1.000
_cell.length_c   1.000
_cell.angle_alpha   90.00
_cell.angle_beta   90.00
_cell.angle_gamma   90.00
#
_symmetry.space_group_name_H-M   'P 1'
#
loop_
_entity.id
_entity.type
_entity.pdbx_description
1 polymer ?
#
loop_
_entity_poly.entity_id
_entity_poly.type
_entity_poly.pdbx_seq_one_letter_code
_entity_poly.pdbx_strand_id
1 'polypeptide(L)'
;MNRTLRRWCLSGLISLTLFAPVPAVYAASIEAGFSPEGSALQLVLNTIVTAQQSIRLMGYSFTSPEVTRALIQAKQRGIDVRVLLDWKTNSAKGSAGVAAMNLLANAGIPVRTVSQFKIMHDKVIITDGRNVETGSFNYSRAAANSNSENALVIRDYPALADTYLKHWQSRWEMGRDWSVSY
;
A
#
# COMPACT_ATOMS: atom_id res chain seq x y z
N MET A 1 25.32 -68.43 51.28
CA MET A 1 23.97 -67.75 51.11
C MET A 1 24.24 -66.44 50.49
N ASN A 2 24.23 -66.33 49.15
CA ASN A 2 24.49 -65.08 48.39
C ASN A 2 23.18 -64.58 47.79
N ARG A 3 22.71 -63.39 48.22
CA ARG A 3 21.61 -62.73 47.65
C ARG A 3 22.12 -61.68 46.62
N THR A 4 21.92 -61.92 45.34
CA THR A 4 22.19 -60.97 44.26
C THR A 4 21.03 -59.98 44.13
N LEU A 5 21.33 -58.72 44.41
CA LEU A 5 20.40 -57.61 44.16
C LEU A 5 20.38 -57.26 42.63
N ARG A 6 19.27 -57.48 41.99
CA ARG A 6 19.01 -56.97 40.63
C ARG A 6 18.64 -55.49 40.67
N ARG A 7 19.51 -54.66 40.16
CA ARG A 7 19.17 -53.20 39.89
C ARG A 7 18.36 -53.08 38.61
N TRP A 8 17.14 -52.56 38.73
CA TRP A 8 16.29 -52.17 37.60
C TRP A 8 16.67 -50.73 37.24
N CYS A 9 17.27 -50.52 36.03
CA CYS A 9 17.43 -49.21 35.46
C CYS A 9 16.12 -48.87 34.72
N LEU A 10 15.32 -47.94 35.22
CA LEU A 10 14.23 -47.32 34.47
C LEU A 10 14.84 -46.25 33.54
N SER A 11 14.90 -46.56 32.27
CA SER A 11 15.22 -45.56 31.22
C SER A 11 13.95 -44.77 30.91
N GLY A 12 13.83 -43.55 31.47
CA GLY A 12 12.77 -42.61 31.12
C GLY A 12 13.04 -42.00 29.75
N LEU A 13 12.22 -42.33 28.74
CA LEU A 13 12.18 -41.59 27.47
C LEU A 13 11.50 -40.24 27.71
N ILE A 14 12.28 -39.15 27.64
CA ILE A 14 11.75 -37.78 27.58
C ILE A 14 11.35 -37.51 26.13
N SER A 15 10.05 -37.57 25.84
CA SER A 15 9.49 -37.13 24.56
C SER A 15 9.53 -35.60 24.47
N LEU A 16 10.46 -35.07 23.68
CA LEU A 16 10.55 -33.66 23.36
C LEU A 16 9.49 -33.33 22.28
N THR A 17 8.33 -32.84 22.68
CA THR A 17 7.31 -32.34 21.72
C THR A 17 7.78 -31.01 21.16
N LEU A 18 8.21 -31.00 19.89
CA LEU A 18 8.46 -29.79 19.11
C LEU A 18 7.11 -29.11 18.81
N PHE A 19 6.80 -28.04 19.54
CA PHE A 19 5.72 -27.14 19.16
C PHE A 19 6.19 -26.30 17.96
N ALA A 20 5.74 -26.65 16.75
CA ALA A 20 5.87 -25.77 15.61
C ALA A 20 4.96 -24.54 15.82
N PRO A 21 5.45 -23.30 15.63
CA PRO A 21 4.60 -22.12 15.73
C PRO A 21 3.51 -22.19 14.66
N VAL A 22 2.25 -22.19 15.08
CA VAL A 22 1.11 -22.05 14.16
C VAL A 22 1.12 -20.62 13.63
N PRO A 23 1.17 -20.39 12.30
CA PRO A 23 1.11 -19.05 11.76
C PRO A 23 -0.20 -18.39 12.19
N ALA A 24 -0.12 -17.20 12.77
CA ALA A 24 -1.30 -16.42 13.12
C ALA A 24 -2.07 -16.08 11.83
N VAL A 25 -3.24 -16.64 11.65
CA VAL A 25 -4.17 -16.27 10.58
C VAL A 25 -4.86 -14.99 11.04
N TYR A 26 -4.42 -13.85 10.50
CA TYR A 26 -5.13 -12.59 10.71
C TYR A 26 -6.40 -12.62 9.86
N ALA A 27 -7.55 -12.37 10.48
CA ALA A 27 -8.80 -12.19 9.75
C ALA A 27 -8.73 -10.87 8.95
N ALA A 28 -9.15 -10.90 7.68
CA ALA A 28 -9.27 -9.68 6.90
C ALA A 28 -10.20 -8.69 7.60
N SER A 29 -9.82 -7.41 7.64
CA SER A 29 -10.66 -6.33 8.16
C SER A 29 -10.99 -5.33 7.06
N ILE A 30 -12.16 -4.70 7.17
CA ILE A 30 -12.64 -3.70 6.23
C ILE A 30 -12.97 -2.43 7.00
N GLU A 31 -12.42 -1.30 6.54
CA GLU A 31 -12.62 0.01 7.12
C GLU A 31 -13.12 0.96 6.02
N ALA A 32 -14.09 1.82 6.34
CA ALA A 32 -14.58 2.85 5.43
C ALA A 32 -14.39 4.24 6.04
N GLY A 33 -14.04 5.20 5.21
CA GLY A 33 -13.92 6.61 5.57
C GLY A 33 -14.62 7.50 4.54
N PHE A 34 -15.03 8.66 4.98
CA PHE A 34 -15.79 9.61 4.16
C PHE A 34 -15.20 11.02 4.22
N SER A 35 -15.48 11.84 3.21
CA SER A 35 -15.21 13.26 3.20
C SER A 35 -16.46 14.04 2.82
N PRO A 36 -16.58 15.31 3.26
CA PRO A 36 -15.52 16.14 3.83
C PRO A 36 -15.25 15.94 5.33
N GLU A 37 -15.85 14.94 5.99
CA GLU A 37 -15.75 14.69 7.44
C GLU A 37 -14.33 14.32 7.92
N GLY A 38 -13.40 14.13 6.98
CA GLY A 38 -11.97 13.92 7.25
C GLY A 38 -11.53 12.47 7.41
N SER A 39 -12.45 11.52 7.63
CA SER A 39 -12.09 10.12 7.85
C SER A 39 -11.52 9.44 6.62
N ALA A 40 -11.94 9.82 5.39
CA ALA A 40 -11.37 9.30 4.14
C ALA A 40 -9.89 9.64 4.00
N LEU A 41 -9.49 10.90 4.19
CA LEU A 41 -8.08 11.30 4.16
C LEU A 41 -7.26 10.57 5.22
N GLN A 42 -7.76 10.47 6.45
CA GLN A 42 -7.06 9.76 7.52
C GLN A 42 -6.84 8.29 7.19
N LEU A 43 -7.85 7.63 6.61
CA LEU A 43 -7.76 6.23 6.22
C LEU A 43 -6.71 6.01 5.11
N VAL A 44 -6.68 6.89 4.09
CA VAL A 44 -5.65 6.90 3.03
C VAL A 44 -4.25 7.10 3.63
N LEU A 45 -4.08 8.11 4.49
CA LEU A 45 -2.78 8.40 5.11
C LEU A 45 -2.32 7.24 6.00
N ASN A 46 -3.21 6.66 6.81
CA ASN A 46 -2.90 5.51 7.65
C ASN A 46 -2.44 4.30 6.82
N THR A 47 -3.05 4.06 5.66
CA THR A 47 -2.64 2.98 4.76
C THR A 47 -1.20 3.15 4.27
N ILE A 48 -0.78 4.41 3.97
CA ILE A 48 0.60 4.72 3.56
C ILE A 48 1.58 4.63 4.74
N VAL A 49 1.20 5.19 5.90
CA VAL A 49 2.08 5.27 7.07
C VAL A 49 2.38 3.89 7.66
N THR A 50 1.40 2.98 7.63
CA THR A 50 1.55 1.63 8.19
C THR A 50 2.24 0.63 7.27
N ALA A 51 2.49 0.97 6.01
CA ALA A 51 3.22 0.13 5.07
C ALA A 51 4.64 -0.19 5.57
N GLN A 52 5.05 -1.47 5.44
CA GLN A 52 6.31 -2.00 5.95
C GLN A 52 7.31 -2.38 4.84
N GLN A 53 6.84 -2.73 3.64
CA GLN A 53 7.68 -3.25 2.56
C GLN A 53 7.49 -2.51 1.25
N SER A 54 6.23 -2.31 0.82
CA SER A 54 5.94 -1.76 -0.50
C SER A 54 4.65 -0.96 -0.54
N ILE A 55 4.64 0.05 -1.44
CA ILE A 55 3.45 0.83 -1.80
C ILE A 55 3.36 0.89 -3.32
N ARG A 56 2.20 0.52 -3.86
CA ARG A 56 1.82 0.67 -5.27
C ARG A 56 0.59 1.54 -5.35
N LEU A 57 0.78 2.79 -5.78
CA LEU A 57 -0.30 3.74 -5.95
C LEU A 57 -0.63 3.90 -7.43
N MET A 58 -1.92 3.94 -7.77
CA MET A 58 -2.41 4.48 -9.04
C MET A 58 -3.53 5.48 -8.78
N GLY A 59 -3.46 6.64 -9.45
CA GLY A 59 -4.36 7.76 -9.19
C GLY A 59 -4.76 8.53 -10.43
N TYR A 60 -6.02 8.97 -10.45
CA TYR A 60 -6.52 9.87 -11.48
C TYR A 60 -6.03 11.30 -11.21
N SER A 61 -6.55 11.98 -10.20
CA SER A 61 -6.09 13.32 -9.79
C SER A 61 -5.18 13.21 -8.56
N PHE A 62 -3.96 13.72 -8.67
CA PHE A 62 -2.94 13.64 -7.63
C PHE A 62 -2.34 15.02 -7.35
N THR A 63 -2.90 15.72 -6.37
CA THR A 63 -2.52 17.10 -6.01
C THR A 63 -2.42 17.33 -4.50
N SER A 64 -2.65 16.27 -3.66
CA SER A 64 -2.62 16.38 -2.20
C SER A 64 -1.19 16.48 -1.69
N PRO A 65 -0.81 17.57 -0.99
CA PRO A 65 0.48 17.67 -0.35
C PRO A 65 0.63 16.69 0.82
N GLU A 66 -0.47 16.32 1.49
CA GLU A 66 -0.48 15.37 2.60
C GLU A 66 -0.09 13.96 2.12
N VAL A 67 -0.74 13.49 1.03
CA VAL A 67 -0.44 12.19 0.43
C VAL A 67 0.98 12.18 -0.15
N THR A 68 1.39 13.25 -0.85
CA THR A 68 2.75 13.40 -1.39
C THR A 68 3.79 13.29 -0.27
N ARG A 69 3.61 13.99 0.84
CA ARG A 69 4.52 13.94 2.00
C ARG A 69 4.56 12.56 2.63
N ALA A 70 3.41 11.91 2.81
CA ALA A 70 3.35 10.56 3.38
C ALA A 70 4.12 9.53 2.54
N LEU A 71 4.01 9.59 1.20
CA LEU A 71 4.77 8.73 0.28
C LEU A 71 6.28 8.99 0.37
N ILE A 72 6.71 10.26 0.43
CA ILE A 72 8.12 10.62 0.61
C ILE A 72 8.65 10.08 1.94
N GLN A 73 7.90 10.24 3.03
CA GLN A 73 8.27 9.69 4.34
C GLN A 73 8.34 8.15 4.32
N ALA A 74 7.43 7.49 3.59
CA ALA A 74 7.52 6.04 3.40
C ALA A 74 8.80 5.64 2.65
N LYS A 75 9.15 6.36 1.59
CA LYS A 75 10.42 6.16 0.86
C LYS A 75 11.64 6.35 1.77
N GLN A 76 11.65 7.37 2.63
CA GLN A 76 12.71 7.63 3.60
C GLN A 76 12.86 6.52 4.65
N ARG A 77 11.76 5.82 4.98
CA ARG A 77 11.78 4.60 5.82
C ARG A 77 12.31 3.36 5.09
N GLY A 78 12.65 3.46 3.80
CA GLY A 78 13.16 2.33 2.99
C GLY A 78 12.07 1.52 2.27
N ILE A 79 10.81 1.99 2.28
CA ILE A 79 9.70 1.31 1.60
C ILE A 79 9.87 1.42 0.07
N ASP A 80 9.61 0.34 -0.69
CA ASP A 80 9.57 0.38 -2.16
C ASP A 80 8.27 1.04 -2.64
N VAL A 81 8.33 2.34 -2.85
CA VAL A 81 7.21 3.17 -3.31
C VAL A 81 7.27 3.36 -4.82
N ARG A 82 6.15 3.10 -5.52
CA ARG A 82 5.98 3.40 -6.96
C ARG A 82 4.61 4.03 -7.19
N VAL A 83 4.57 5.06 -8.04
CA VAL A 83 3.38 5.87 -8.30
C VAL A 83 3.06 5.91 -9.78
N LEU A 84 1.81 5.61 -10.13
CA LEU A 84 1.28 5.63 -11.49
C LEU A 84 0.09 6.60 -11.57
N LEU A 85 0.13 7.55 -12.51
CA LEU A 85 -0.86 8.62 -12.59
C LEU A 85 -1.42 8.78 -14.01
N ASP A 86 -2.64 9.30 -14.09
CA ASP A 86 -3.20 9.76 -15.38
C ASP A 86 -2.38 10.93 -15.92
N TRP A 87 -1.91 10.79 -17.16
CA TRP A 87 -1.12 11.82 -17.83
C TRP A 87 -1.90 13.13 -17.96
N LYS A 88 -3.08 13.06 -18.57
CA LYS A 88 -3.83 14.25 -18.97
C LYS A 88 -4.22 15.14 -17.79
N THR A 89 -4.60 14.50 -16.68
CA THR A 89 -5.06 15.22 -15.48
C THR A 89 -3.92 15.86 -14.70
N ASN A 90 -2.71 15.27 -14.72
CA ASN A 90 -1.62 15.70 -13.85
C ASN A 90 -0.49 16.44 -14.56
N SER A 91 -0.40 16.43 -15.91
CA SER A 91 0.77 16.93 -16.65
C SER A 91 0.66 18.38 -17.15
N ALA A 92 -0.42 19.11 -16.83
CA ALA A 92 -0.56 20.51 -17.24
C ALA A 92 0.56 21.37 -16.61
N LYS A 93 1.32 22.09 -17.45
CA LYS A 93 2.46 22.90 -17.00
C LYS A 93 2.07 23.87 -15.88
N GLY A 94 2.86 23.92 -14.83
CA GLY A 94 2.62 24.76 -13.64
C GLY A 94 1.49 24.27 -12.73
N SER A 95 0.93 23.09 -12.99
CA SER A 95 -0.12 22.52 -12.16
C SER A 95 0.39 21.95 -10.84
N ALA A 96 -0.52 21.81 -9.86
CA ALA A 96 -0.22 21.12 -8.60
C ALA A 96 0.14 19.64 -8.82
N GLY A 97 -0.39 19.01 -9.88
CA GLY A 97 -0.03 17.63 -10.27
C GLY A 97 1.43 17.53 -10.68
N VAL A 98 1.92 18.44 -11.55
CA VAL A 98 3.34 18.50 -11.94
C VAL A 98 4.23 18.74 -10.71
N ALA A 99 3.85 19.67 -9.83
CA ALA A 99 4.61 19.93 -8.62
C ALA A 99 4.71 18.68 -7.71
N ALA A 100 3.60 17.97 -7.51
CA ALA A 100 3.57 16.75 -6.73
C ALA A 100 4.44 15.63 -7.36
N MET A 101 4.33 15.40 -8.67
CA MET A 101 5.16 14.42 -9.38
C MET A 101 6.66 14.75 -9.30
N ASN A 102 7.02 16.03 -9.45
CA ASN A 102 8.41 16.48 -9.31
C ASN A 102 8.95 16.23 -7.88
N LEU A 103 8.15 16.51 -6.85
CA LEU A 103 8.54 16.23 -5.45
C LEU A 103 8.78 14.73 -5.21
N LEU A 104 7.91 13.87 -5.73
CA LEU A 104 8.08 12.42 -5.62
C LEU A 104 9.33 11.94 -6.36
N ALA A 105 9.53 12.38 -7.61
CA ALA A 105 10.69 12.00 -8.42
C ALA A 105 12.01 12.48 -7.79
N ASN A 106 12.06 13.70 -7.28
CA ASN A 106 13.22 14.24 -6.55
C ASN A 106 13.54 13.48 -5.25
N ALA A 107 12.52 12.88 -4.64
CA ALA A 107 12.71 11.98 -3.48
C ALA A 107 13.12 10.55 -3.88
N GLY A 108 13.39 10.29 -5.16
CA GLY A 108 13.79 8.97 -5.68
C GLY A 108 12.64 7.95 -5.74
N ILE A 109 11.40 8.43 -5.80
CA ILE A 109 10.24 7.59 -6.04
C ILE A 109 10.01 7.47 -7.55
N PRO A 110 10.01 6.24 -8.13
CA PRO A 110 9.61 6.05 -9.52
C PRO A 110 8.17 6.51 -9.74
N VAL A 111 7.99 7.48 -10.63
CA VAL A 111 6.68 7.99 -11.07
C VAL A 111 6.52 7.68 -12.55
N ARG A 112 5.41 7.10 -12.93
CA ARG A 112 4.99 6.90 -14.33
C ARG A 112 3.64 7.56 -14.60
N THR A 113 3.43 7.90 -15.86
CA THR A 113 2.15 8.44 -16.32
C THR A 113 1.60 7.61 -17.47
N VAL A 114 0.27 7.43 -17.51
CA VAL A 114 -0.45 6.66 -18.53
C VAL A 114 -1.33 7.59 -19.36
N SER A 115 -1.26 7.47 -20.69
CA SER A 115 -2.03 8.28 -21.65
C SER A 115 -2.84 7.46 -22.65
N GLN A 116 -2.81 6.13 -22.56
CA GLN A 116 -3.47 5.21 -23.51
C GLN A 116 -4.98 5.12 -23.32
N PHE A 117 -5.49 5.56 -22.17
CA PHE A 117 -6.93 5.63 -21.89
C PHE A 117 -7.46 7.04 -22.11
N LYS A 118 -8.77 7.16 -22.35
CA LYS A 118 -9.43 8.48 -22.30
C LYS A 118 -9.17 9.15 -20.96
N ILE A 119 -9.29 8.39 -19.86
CA ILE A 119 -8.87 8.71 -18.50
C ILE A 119 -8.45 7.40 -17.80
N MET A 120 -7.37 7.40 -17.04
CA MET A 120 -7.06 6.34 -16.07
C MET A 120 -7.67 6.76 -14.74
N HIS A 121 -8.90 6.28 -14.47
CA HIS A 121 -9.72 6.81 -13.37
C HIS A 121 -9.59 6.03 -12.06
N ASP A 122 -8.55 5.22 -11.94
CA ASP A 122 -8.28 4.45 -10.73
C ASP A 122 -7.88 5.35 -9.55
N LYS A 123 -8.25 4.93 -8.35
CA LYS A 123 -7.81 5.47 -7.07
C LYS A 123 -7.56 4.27 -6.18
N VAL A 124 -6.30 3.83 -6.14
CA VAL A 124 -5.93 2.58 -5.47
C VAL A 124 -4.56 2.72 -4.84
N ILE A 125 -4.42 2.26 -3.62
CA ILE A 125 -3.14 2.03 -2.96
C ILE A 125 -3.09 0.58 -2.50
N ILE A 126 -2.05 -0.13 -2.93
CA ILE A 126 -1.78 -1.49 -2.48
C ILE A 126 -0.54 -1.45 -1.61
N THR A 127 -0.61 -1.96 -0.37
CA THR A 127 0.53 -2.02 0.52
C THR A 127 0.87 -3.46 0.90
N ASP A 128 2.18 -3.76 0.88
CA ASP A 128 2.78 -5.00 1.36
C ASP A 128 2.22 -6.28 0.72
N GLY A 129 1.60 -6.16 -0.47
CA GLY A 129 0.95 -7.26 -1.16
C GLY A 129 -0.23 -7.89 -0.42
N ARG A 130 -0.83 -7.18 0.55
CA ARG A 130 -1.88 -7.73 1.40
C ARG A 130 -3.02 -6.77 1.74
N ASN A 131 -2.80 -5.45 1.61
CA ASN A 131 -3.83 -4.46 1.90
C ASN A 131 -4.16 -3.69 0.62
N VAL A 132 -5.42 -3.31 0.46
CA VAL A 132 -5.91 -2.51 -0.67
C VAL A 132 -6.76 -1.36 -0.14
N GLU A 133 -6.39 -0.13 -0.52
CA GLU A 133 -7.25 1.04 -0.41
C GLU A 133 -7.85 1.35 -1.77
N THR A 134 -9.15 1.65 -1.82
CA THR A 134 -9.85 2.08 -3.03
C THR A 134 -11.11 2.88 -2.68
N GLY A 135 -11.70 3.55 -3.67
CA GLY A 135 -12.94 4.31 -3.49
C GLY A 135 -13.12 5.38 -4.55
N SER A 136 -13.92 6.39 -4.22
CA SER A 136 -14.09 7.57 -5.07
C SER A 136 -13.04 8.66 -4.77
N PHE A 137 -12.32 8.56 -3.64
CA PHE A 137 -11.43 9.60 -3.11
C PHE A 137 -10.22 9.82 -4.02
N ASN A 138 -10.22 10.93 -4.78
CA ASN A 138 -9.02 11.40 -5.47
C ASN A 138 -7.98 11.89 -4.45
N TYR A 139 -6.70 11.70 -4.74
CA TYR A 139 -5.61 12.18 -3.87
C TYR A 139 -5.41 13.70 -4.06
N SER A 140 -6.44 14.49 -3.68
CA SER A 140 -6.55 15.93 -3.90
C SER A 140 -7.17 16.65 -2.71
N ARG A 141 -6.93 17.98 -2.61
CA ARG A 141 -7.57 18.82 -1.58
C ARG A 141 -9.09 18.88 -1.72
N ALA A 142 -9.59 18.89 -2.96
CA ALA A 142 -11.03 18.92 -3.18
C ALA A 142 -11.70 17.65 -2.65
N ALA A 143 -11.10 16.49 -2.90
CA ALA A 143 -11.60 15.23 -2.35
C ALA A 143 -11.57 15.20 -0.81
N ALA A 144 -10.56 15.80 -0.19
CA ALA A 144 -10.43 15.81 1.26
C ALA A 144 -11.43 16.76 1.97
N ASN A 145 -11.72 17.94 1.37
CA ASN A 145 -12.32 19.02 2.12
C ASN A 145 -13.64 19.56 1.52
N SER A 146 -14.01 19.19 0.29
CA SER A 146 -15.11 19.84 -0.43
C SER A 146 -16.07 18.86 -1.08
N ASN A 147 -15.58 17.70 -1.52
CA ASN A 147 -16.42 16.70 -2.20
C ASN A 147 -17.00 15.72 -1.19
N SER A 148 -18.14 15.12 -1.53
CA SER A 148 -18.63 13.92 -0.89
C SER A 148 -17.92 12.71 -1.53
N GLU A 149 -17.00 12.09 -0.80
CA GLU A 149 -16.21 10.95 -1.28
C GLU A 149 -16.19 9.83 -0.25
N ASN A 150 -15.76 8.64 -0.70
CA ASN A 150 -15.48 7.52 0.17
C ASN A 150 -14.08 6.94 -0.10
N ALA A 151 -13.49 6.38 0.93
CA ALA A 151 -12.33 5.50 0.88
C ALA A 151 -12.65 4.21 1.63
N LEU A 152 -12.23 3.08 1.08
CA LEU A 152 -12.39 1.74 1.66
C LEU A 152 -11.02 1.10 1.75
N VAL A 153 -10.67 0.54 2.91
CA VAL A 153 -9.45 -0.25 3.08
C VAL A 153 -9.80 -1.67 3.48
N ILE A 154 -9.31 -2.61 2.71
CA ILE A 154 -9.35 -4.05 3.00
C ILE A 154 -7.95 -4.45 3.45
N ARG A 155 -7.81 -4.88 4.72
CA ARG A 155 -6.52 -5.28 5.30
C ARG A 155 -6.41 -6.80 5.38
N ASP A 156 -5.17 -7.26 5.26
CA ASP A 156 -4.80 -8.67 5.42
C ASP A 156 -5.58 -9.63 4.51
N TYR A 157 -5.79 -9.21 3.24
CA TYR A 157 -6.45 -10.03 2.22
C TYR A 157 -5.54 -10.18 0.97
N PRO A 158 -4.52 -11.06 1.00
CA PRO A 158 -3.54 -11.20 -0.08
C PRO A 158 -4.15 -11.55 -1.43
N ALA A 159 -5.21 -12.36 -1.47
CA ALA A 159 -5.85 -12.75 -2.74
C ALA A 159 -6.46 -11.54 -3.49
N LEU A 160 -7.05 -10.60 -2.76
CA LEU A 160 -7.54 -9.35 -3.36
C LEU A 160 -6.38 -8.45 -3.77
N ALA A 161 -5.38 -8.31 -2.91
CA ALA A 161 -4.19 -7.50 -3.19
C ALA A 161 -3.47 -8.00 -4.46
N ASP A 162 -3.33 -9.32 -4.67
CA ASP A 162 -2.77 -9.91 -5.89
C ASP A 162 -3.57 -9.52 -7.14
N THR A 163 -4.91 -9.54 -7.05
CA THR A 163 -5.79 -9.10 -8.14
C THR A 163 -5.53 -7.65 -8.53
N TYR A 164 -5.46 -6.75 -7.53
CA TYR A 164 -5.14 -5.34 -7.77
C TYR A 164 -3.70 -5.11 -8.22
N LEU A 165 -2.73 -5.89 -7.73
CA LEU A 165 -1.33 -5.82 -8.17
C LEU A 165 -1.19 -6.20 -9.65
N LYS A 166 -1.87 -7.24 -10.12
CA LYS A 166 -1.90 -7.62 -11.54
C LYS A 166 -2.48 -6.50 -12.40
N HIS A 167 -3.57 -5.89 -11.95
CA HIS A 167 -4.14 -4.72 -12.62
C HIS A 167 -3.16 -3.54 -12.63
N TRP A 168 -2.58 -3.18 -11.46
CA TRP A 168 -1.59 -2.13 -11.34
C TRP A 168 -0.38 -2.38 -12.26
N GLN A 169 0.16 -3.59 -12.27
CA GLN A 169 1.31 -3.96 -13.10
C GLN A 169 1.01 -3.78 -14.59
N SER A 170 -0.16 -4.20 -15.05
CA SER A 170 -0.55 -4.03 -16.44
C SER A 170 -0.63 -2.56 -16.87
N ARG A 171 -0.99 -1.66 -15.97
CA ARG A 171 -1.00 -0.20 -16.21
C ARG A 171 0.39 0.40 -16.08
N TRP A 172 1.20 -0.11 -15.16
CA TRP A 172 2.59 0.29 -14.99
C TRP A 172 3.42 0.04 -16.25
N GLU A 173 3.24 -1.10 -16.90
CA GLU A 173 3.92 -1.46 -18.15
C GLU A 173 3.57 -0.54 -19.33
N MET A 174 2.36 0.00 -19.34
CA MET A 174 1.93 1.01 -20.33
C MET A 174 2.48 2.40 -20.01
N GLY A 175 2.90 2.64 -18.78
CA GLY A 175 3.32 3.95 -18.29
C GLY A 175 4.67 4.39 -18.87
N ARG A 176 4.83 5.71 -18.97
CA ARG A 176 6.11 6.36 -19.30
C ARG A 176 6.69 7.00 -18.05
N ASP A 177 7.99 6.86 -17.87
CA ASP A 177 8.68 7.46 -16.74
C ASP A 177 8.52 8.98 -16.75
N TRP A 178 8.21 9.54 -15.60
CA TRP A 178 8.15 10.99 -15.43
C TRP A 178 9.55 11.56 -15.30
N SER A 179 9.87 12.52 -16.17
CA SER A 179 11.08 13.33 -16.04
C SER A 179 10.75 14.66 -15.41
N VAL A 180 11.52 15.04 -14.37
CA VAL A 180 11.32 16.33 -13.67
C VAL A 180 11.36 17.48 -14.67
N SER A 181 10.34 18.34 -14.62
CA SER A 181 10.21 19.54 -15.45
C SER A 181 9.94 20.77 -14.57
N TYR A 182 10.64 21.86 -14.84
CA TYR A 182 10.50 23.16 -14.15
C TYR A 182 9.98 24.22 -15.10
#